data_b3075cf01faf73e5137000bef686cdde
#
_entry.id   b3075cf01faf73e5137000bef686cdde
#
_cell.length_a   1.000
_cell.length_b   1.000
_cell.length_c   1.000
_cell.angle_alpha   90.00
_cell.angle_beta   90.00
_cell.angle_gamma   90.00
#
_symmetry.space_group_name_H-M   'P 1'
#
loop_
_entity.id
_entity.type
_entity.pdbx_description
1 polymer ?
#
loop_
_entity_poly.entity_id
_entity_poly.type
_entity_poly.pdbx_seq_one_letter_code
_entity_poly.pdbx_strand_id
1 'polypeptide(L)'
;GSEMCIRDSLTGTLFAVFGQIYQTGADAYHLFLGWTLFTFLWAVAIRFAPLWLTFIGLLSITIWLYVIQIVPGHSWTSALLTSAVTWICATSTIVAERMNIKGQLNKRNHWLISFLSLATIIHTSYLTMAAICEDNTILSVPLASTILLFSVGLWFGRKQKNLYYLATIPFATLMILLTTFISNSNLK
;
A
#
# COMPACT_ATOMS: atom_id res chain seq x y z
N GLY A 1 2.94 39.56 -7.15
CA GLY A 1 4.37 39.17 -7.02
C GLY A 1 4.76 38.63 -5.65
N SER A 2 4.23 39.20 -4.56
CA SER A 2 4.62 38.82 -3.18
C SER A 2 4.14 37.44 -2.76
N GLU A 3 2.97 37.02 -3.16
CA GLU A 3 2.42 35.69 -2.77
C GLU A 3 3.17 34.53 -3.41
N MET A 4 3.72 34.71 -4.61
CA MET A 4 4.56 33.70 -5.26
C MET A 4 5.89 33.50 -4.52
N CYS A 5 6.53 34.59 -4.11
CA CYS A 5 7.78 34.52 -3.33
C CYS A 5 7.60 33.86 -1.96
N ILE A 6 6.47 34.10 -1.28
CA ILE A 6 6.18 33.47 0.02
C ILE A 6 5.99 31.97 -0.15
N ARG A 7 5.27 31.53 -1.18
CA ARG A 7 5.04 30.11 -1.47
C ARG A 7 6.33 29.37 -1.83
N ASP A 8 7.20 30.00 -2.63
CA ASP A 8 8.46 29.40 -3.05
C ASP A 8 9.46 29.34 -1.89
N SER A 9 9.48 30.37 -1.02
CA SER A 9 10.32 30.36 0.17
C SER A 9 9.83 29.36 1.23
N LEU A 10 8.52 29.16 1.39
CA LEU A 10 7.95 28.11 2.25
C LEU A 10 8.32 26.71 1.74
N THR A 11 8.27 26.49 0.45
CA THR A 11 8.66 25.22 -0.17
C THR A 11 10.16 24.97 0.02
N GLY A 12 11.01 25.97 -0.19
CA GLY A 12 12.44 25.87 0.04
C GLY A 12 12.81 25.61 1.50
N THR A 13 12.11 26.26 2.43
CA THR A 13 12.28 26.03 3.88
C THR A 13 11.86 24.62 4.29
N LEU A 14 10.75 24.09 3.74
CA LEU A 14 10.31 22.72 3.94
C LEU A 14 11.35 21.70 3.45
N PHE A 15 11.95 21.92 2.28
CA PHE A 15 13.03 21.07 1.76
C PHE A 15 14.30 21.18 2.58
N ALA A 16 14.65 22.37 3.09
CA ALA A 16 15.81 22.55 3.96
C ALA A 16 15.62 21.84 5.32
N VAL A 17 14.44 21.96 5.94
CA VAL A 17 14.09 21.24 7.17
C VAL A 17 14.09 19.73 6.93
N PHE A 18 13.54 19.27 5.80
CA PHE A 18 13.57 17.86 5.40
C PHE A 18 15.01 17.34 5.27
N GLY A 19 15.88 18.11 4.62
CA GLY A 19 17.30 17.78 4.48
C GLY A 19 18.04 17.75 5.82
N GLN A 20 17.74 18.64 6.74
CA GLN A 20 18.33 18.65 8.08
C GLN A 20 17.87 17.47 8.94
N ILE A 21 16.61 17.10 8.89
CA ILE A 21 16.09 15.92 9.60
C ILE A 21 16.75 14.64 9.08
N TYR A 22 17.02 14.56 7.78
CA TYR A 22 17.74 13.44 7.17
C TYR A 22 19.21 13.37 7.58
N GLN A 23 19.84 14.51 7.88
CA GLN A 23 21.24 14.56 8.29
C GLN A 23 21.46 14.34 9.80
N THR A 24 20.44 14.51 10.62
CA THR A 24 20.53 14.36 12.11
C THR A 24 20.40 12.92 12.59
N GLY A 25 20.35 11.92 11.71
CA GLY A 25 20.22 10.51 12.10
C GLY A 25 18.87 10.14 12.72
N ALA A 26 17.88 11.02 12.61
CA ALA A 26 16.51 10.71 13.01
C ALA A 26 15.94 9.68 12.03
N ASP A 27 15.36 8.60 12.58
CA ASP A 27 14.72 7.57 11.79
C ASP A 27 13.63 8.15 10.90
N ALA A 28 13.71 7.89 9.60
CA ALA A 28 12.78 8.44 8.62
C ALA A 28 11.32 8.11 8.93
N TYR A 29 11.05 6.97 9.58
CA TYR A 29 9.70 6.56 9.93
C TYR A 29 8.99 7.54 10.88
N HIS A 30 9.71 8.22 11.78
CA HIS A 30 9.13 9.23 12.69
C HIS A 30 8.52 10.41 11.93
N LEU A 31 9.21 10.87 10.88
CA LEU A 31 8.71 11.93 10.01
C LEU A 31 7.41 11.50 9.30
N PHE A 32 7.44 10.31 8.68
CA PHE A 32 6.28 9.78 8.00
C PHE A 32 5.11 9.46 8.94
N LEU A 33 5.40 9.04 10.18
CA LEU A 33 4.40 8.86 11.22
C LEU A 33 3.69 10.18 11.56
N GLY A 34 4.45 11.26 11.75
CA GLY A 34 3.89 12.58 11.99
C GLY A 34 2.98 13.04 10.85
N TRP A 35 3.42 12.85 9.61
CA TRP A 35 2.62 13.17 8.42
C TRP A 35 1.37 12.30 8.29
N THR A 36 1.48 11.02 8.62
CA THR A 36 0.34 10.09 8.62
C THR A 36 -0.73 10.53 9.62
N LEU A 37 -0.33 10.88 10.85
CA LEU A 37 -1.26 11.37 11.87
C LEU A 37 -1.91 12.70 11.46
N PHE A 38 -1.14 13.64 10.94
CA PHE A 38 -1.66 14.91 10.46
C PHE A 38 -2.66 14.72 9.30
N THR A 39 -2.29 13.90 8.32
CA THR A 39 -3.16 13.59 7.16
C THR A 39 -4.43 12.85 7.59
N PHE A 40 -4.36 11.96 8.59
CA PHE A 40 -5.51 11.29 9.15
C PHE A 40 -6.53 12.29 9.74
N LEU A 41 -6.07 13.20 10.59
CA LEU A 41 -6.92 14.23 11.18
C LEU A 41 -7.60 15.08 10.10
N TRP A 42 -6.85 15.42 9.08
CA TRP A 42 -7.34 16.20 7.96
C TRP A 42 -8.34 15.43 7.09
N ALA A 43 -8.07 14.15 6.83
CA ALA A 43 -8.97 13.27 6.07
C ALA A 43 -10.33 13.11 6.77
N VAL A 44 -10.33 13.01 8.10
CA VAL A 44 -11.57 12.94 8.90
C VAL A 44 -12.34 14.27 8.85
N ALA A 45 -11.62 15.40 8.94
CA ALA A 45 -12.24 16.72 8.96
C ALA A 45 -12.88 17.11 7.62
N ILE A 46 -12.19 16.87 6.51
CA ILE A 46 -12.62 17.38 5.17
C ILE A 46 -13.42 16.34 4.37
N ARG A 47 -13.34 15.05 4.71
CA ARG A 47 -14.02 13.94 3.99
C ARG A 47 -13.75 13.94 2.48
N PHE A 48 -12.53 14.26 2.07
CA PHE A 48 -12.10 14.33 0.68
C PHE A 48 -11.42 13.03 0.24
N ALA A 49 -11.95 12.38 -0.80
CA ALA A 49 -11.49 11.07 -1.24
C ALA A 49 -9.98 10.96 -1.55
N PRO A 50 -9.33 11.91 -2.25
CA PRO A 50 -7.88 11.87 -2.46
C PRO A 50 -7.06 11.91 -1.17
N LEU A 51 -7.57 12.58 -0.13
CA LEU A 51 -6.88 12.68 1.15
C LEU A 51 -6.85 11.34 1.89
N TRP A 52 -7.91 10.54 1.76
CA TRP A 52 -7.93 9.17 2.26
C TRP A 52 -6.92 8.27 1.55
N LEU A 53 -6.77 8.43 0.23
CA LEU A 53 -5.75 7.71 -0.52
C LEU A 53 -4.33 8.10 -0.07
N THR A 54 -4.09 9.39 0.12
CA THR A 54 -2.80 9.90 0.63
C THR A 54 -2.52 9.36 2.03
N PHE A 55 -3.52 9.33 2.91
CA PHE A 55 -3.39 8.75 4.26
C PHE A 55 -3.00 7.27 4.21
N ILE A 56 -3.69 6.46 3.39
CA ILE A 56 -3.38 5.02 3.25
C ILE A 56 -1.98 4.82 2.67
N GLY A 57 -1.57 5.64 1.70
CA GLY A 57 -0.23 5.61 1.13
C GLY A 57 0.86 5.96 2.16
N LEU A 58 0.67 7.03 2.92
CA LEU A 58 1.59 7.43 3.98
C LEU A 58 1.66 6.38 5.10
N LEU A 59 0.53 5.81 5.49
CA LEU A 59 0.48 4.74 6.48
C LEU A 59 1.27 3.51 6.01
N SER A 60 1.10 3.14 4.74
CA SER A 60 1.84 2.02 4.13
C SER A 60 3.35 2.27 4.14
N ILE A 61 3.79 3.46 3.74
CA ILE A 61 5.20 3.87 3.74
C ILE A 61 5.75 3.89 5.17
N THR A 62 5.00 4.43 6.13
CA THR A 62 5.41 4.49 7.55
C THR A 62 5.65 3.11 8.12
N ILE A 63 4.73 2.16 7.89
CA ILE A 63 4.86 0.78 8.37
C ILE A 63 6.06 0.11 7.69
N TRP A 64 6.24 0.31 6.39
CA TRP A 64 7.36 -0.26 5.65
C TRP A 64 8.72 0.26 6.14
N LEU A 65 8.83 1.58 6.36
CA LEU A 65 10.04 2.20 6.93
C LEU A 65 10.31 1.70 8.35
N TYR A 66 9.26 1.58 9.17
CA TYR A 66 9.37 1.04 10.52
C TYR A 66 9.93 -0.40 10.50
N VAL A 67 9.42 -1.24 9.61
CA VAL A 67 9.90 -2.62 9.46
C VAL A 67 11.38 -2.65 9.06
N ILE A 68 11.79 -1.82 8.11
CA ILE A 68 13.19 -1.80 7.65
C ILE A 68 14.15 -1.24 8.71
N GLN A 69 13.73 -0.21 9.45
CA GLN A 69 14.62 0.53 10.35
C GLN A 69 14.68 -0.04 11.75
N ILE A 70 13.57 -0.58 12.26
CA ILE A 70 13.43 -0.96 13.68
C ILE A 70 13.33 -2.45 13.89
N VAL A 71 12.67 -3.18 12.98
CA VAL A 71 12.45 -4.62 13.18
C VAL A 71 13.66 -5.40 12.66
N PRO A 72 14.45 -6.06 13.53
CA PRO A 72 15.63 -6.78 13.10
C PRO A 72 15.27 -8.04 12.30
N GLY A 73 15.75 -8.10 11.08
CA GLY A 73 15.74 -9.32 10.25
C GLY A 73 14.36 -9.85 9.88
N HIS A 74 14.33 -11.06 9.37
CA HIS A 74 13.12 -11.78 8.95
C HIS A 74 12.38 -12.37 10.16
N SER A 75 11.69 -11.53 10.91
CA SER A 75 10.93 -11.94 12.09
C SER A 75 9.44 -12.09 11.75
N TRP A 76 8.72 -12.90 12.54
CA TRP A 76 7.27 -12.98 12.47
C TRP A 76 6.59 -11.59 12.58
N THR A 77 7.18 -10.67 13.32
CA THR A 77 6.70 -9.31 13.47
C THR A 77 6.76 -8.52 12.17
N SER A 78 7.83 -8.66 11.37
CA SER A 78 7.94 -8.01 10.07
C SER A 78 6.88 -8.54 9.09
N ALA A 79 6.67 -9.86 9.04
CA ALA A 79 5.66 -10.48 8.20
C ALA A 79 4.23 -10.07 8.59
N LEU A 80 3.94 -9.99 9.90
CA LEU A 80 2.64 -9.55 10.38
C LEU A 80 2.38 -8.07 10.08
N LEU A 81 3.35 -7.19 10.28
CA LEU A 81 3.21 -5.76 10.02
C LEU A 81 3.01 -5.48 8.52
N THR A 82 3.80 -6.13 7.67
CA THR A 82 3.67 -5.97 6.22
C THR A 82 2.36 -6.59 5.69
N SER A 83 1.91 -7.72 6.26
CA SER A 83 0.59 -8.28 5.92
C SER A 83 -0.56 -7.39 6.41
N ALA A 84 -0.42 -6.68 7.53
CA ALA A 84 -1.41 -5.72 8.01
C ALA A 84 -1.65 -4.59 7.00
N VAL A 85 -0.60 -4.11 6.32
CA VAL A 85 -0.75 -3.11 5.24
C VAL A 85 -1.63 -3.64 4.11
N THR A 86 -1.40 -4.88 3.65
CA THR A 86 -2.24 -5.50 2.62
C THR A 86 -3.70 -5.60 3.04
N TRP A 87 -3.96 -5.97 4.29
CA TRP A 87 -5.31 -6.05 4.82
C TRP A 87 -5.98 -4.68 4.97
N ILE A 88 -5.23 -3.64 5.34
CA ILE A 88 -5.72 -2.25 5.38
C ILE A 88 -6.12 -1.78 3.97
N CYS A 89 -5.28 -2.01 2.96
CA CYS A 89 -5.60 -1.69 1.58
C CYS A 89 -6.81 -2.50 1.06
N ALA A 90 -6.87 -3.80 1.37
CA ALA A 90 -7.97 -4.68 0.96
C ALA A 90 -9.29 -4.27 1.60
N THR A 91 -9.33 -4.01 2.90
CA THR A 91 -10.53 -3.55 3.60
C THR A 91 -11.00 -2.19 3.10
N SER A 92 -10.07 -1.29 2.84
CA SER A 92 -10.38 0.02 2.24
C SER A 92 -10.99 -0.11 0.85
N THR A 93 -10.50 -1.04 0.03
CA THR A 93 -11.06 -1.36 -1.29
C THR A 93 -12.49 -1.91 -1.16
N ILE A 94 -12.71 -2.87 -0.25
CA ILE A 94 -14.03 -3.47 -0.01
C ILE A 94 -15.03 -2.41 0.47
N VAL A 95 -14.61 -1.53 1.37
CA VAL A 95 -15.47 -0.44 1.87
C VAL A 95 -15.83 0.52 0.73
N ALA A 96 -14.86 0.94 -0.08
CA ALA A 96 -15.09 1.82 -1.22
C ALA A 96 -16.04 1.19 -2.25
N GLU A 97 -15.89 -0.11 -2.54
CA GLU A 97 -16.81 -0.84 -3.43
C GLU A 97 -18.22 -0.95 -2.85
N ARG A 98 -18.36 -1.20 -1.56
CA ARG A 98 -19.68 -1.22 -0.91
C ARG A 98 -20.35 0.14 -0.94
N MET A 99 -19.59 1.22 -0.74
CA MET A 99 -20.11 2.59 -0.87
C MET A 99 -20.55 2.89 -2.31
N ASN A 100 -19.80 2.40 -3.29
CA ASN A 100 -20.16 2.52 -4.70
C ASN A 100 -21.47 1.79 -5.03
N ILE A 101 -21.61 0.54 -4.60
CA ILE A 101 -22.83 -0.27 -4.82
C ILE A 101 -24.06 0.39 -4.16
N LYS A 102 -23.89 1.01 -2.99
CA LYS A 102 -24.95 1.74 -2.30
C LYS A 102 -25.26 3.11 -2.90
N GLY A 103 -24.56 3.51 -3.99
CA GLY A 103 -24.72 4.82 -4.61
C GLY A 103 -24.22 5.99 -3.74
N GLN A 104 -23.50 5.72 -2.67
CA GLN A 104 -22.95 6.74 -1.77
C GLN A 104 -21.65 7.36 -2.31
N LEU A 105 -20.98 6.68 -3.24
CA LEU A 105 -19.76 7.15 -3.87
C LEU A 105 -20.13 8.04 -5.09
N ASN A 106 -19.62 9.25 -5.10
CA ASN A 106 -19.83 10.15 -6.25
C ASN A 106 -19.14 9.53 -7.49
N LYS A 107 -19.80 9.59 -8.65
CA LYS A 107 -19.26 9.11 -9.94
C LYS A 107 -17.83 9.61 -10.22
N ARG A 108 -17.52 10.82 -9.77
CA ARG A 108 -16.18 11.44 -9.90
C ARG A 108 -15.09 10.69 -9.11
N ASN A 109 -15.45 9.90 -8.11
CA ASN A 109 -14.49 9.23 -7.21
C ASN A 109 -14.32 7.72 -7.51
N HIS A 110 -14.86 7.22 -8.61
CA HIS A 110 -14.71 5.81 -9.01
C HIS A 110 -13.24 5.38 -9.21
N TRP A 111 -12.39 6.32 -9.62
CA TRP A 111 -10.96 6.09 -9.75
C TRP A 111 -10.29 5.63 -8.43
N LEU A 112 -10.84 6.06 -7.28
CA LEU A 112 -10.33 5.69 -5.96
C LEU A 112 -10.33 4.16 -5.75
N ILE A 113 -11.38 3.49 -6.21
CA ILE A 113 -11.51 2.03 -6.10
C ILE A 113 -10.40 1.35 -6.91
N SER A 114 -10.15 1.82 -8.12
CA SER A 114 -9.09 1.27 -8.99
C SER A 114 -7.70 1.46 -8.38
N PHE A 115 -7.42 2.61 -7.78
CA PHE A 115 -6.13 2.85 -7.11
C PHE A 115 -5.96 2.00 -5.85
N LEU A 116 -6.98 1.89 -5.00
CA LEU A 116 -6.94 1.07 -3.80
C LEU A 116 -6.78 -0.41 -4.12
N SER A 117 -7.51 -0.90 -5.13
CA SER A 117 -7.39 -2.29 -5.58
C SER A 117 -6.03 -2.59 -6.19
N LEU A 118 -5.48 -1.64 -6.97
CA LEU A 118 -4.13 -1.76 -7.51
C LEU A 118 -3.08 -1.81 -6.40
N ALA A 119 -3.19 -0.93 -5.40
CA ALA A 119 -2.31 -0.95 -4.23
C ALA A 119 -2.38 -2.29 -3.48
N THR A 120 -3.59 -2.84 -3.30
CA THR A 120 -3.78 -4.16 -2.68
C THR A 120 -3.08 -5.26 -3.47
N ILE A 121 -3.26 -5.29 -4.80
CA ILE A 121 -2.64 -6.29 -5.68
C ILE A 121 -1.11 -6.17 -5.66
N ILE A 122 -0.57 -4.96 -5.74
CA ILE A 122 0.88 -4.72 -5.70
C ILE A 122 1.47 -5.16 -4.37
N HIS A 123 0.88 -4.75 -3.24
CA HIS A 123 1.37 -5.12 -1.90
C HIS A 123 1.33 -6.63 -1.68
N THR A 124 0.22 -7.27 -2.04
CA THR A 124 0.05 -8.72 -1.92
C THR A 124 1.09 -9.47 -2.77
N SER A 125 1.28 -9.06 -4.01
CA SER A 125 2.24 -9.68 -4.93
C SER A 125 3.67 -9.50 -4.42
N TYR A 126 4.03 -8.29 -3.99
CA TYR A 126 5.37 -7.99 -3.45
C TYR A 126 5.69 -8.87 -2.24
N LEU A 127 4.77 -8.96 -1.27
CA LEU A 127 4.97 -9.79 -0.08
C LEU A 127 5.19 -11.26 -0.41
N THR A 128 4.42 -11.79 -1.35
CA THR A 128 4.54 -13.20 -1.76
C THR A 128 5.84 -13.43 -2.51
N MET A 129 6.23 -12.53 -3.40
CA MET A 129 7.51 -12.61 -4.12
C MET A 129 8.70 -12.52 -3.16
N ALA A 130 8.68 -11.58 -2.21
CA ALA A 130 9.73 -11.43 -1.21
C ALA A 130 9.87 -12.70 -0.35
N ALA A 131 8.76 -13.25 0.13
CA ALA A 131 8.75 -14.47 0.92
C ALA A 131 9.26 -15.71 0.16
N ILE A 132 9.03 -15.77 -1.16
CA ILE A 132 9.55 -16.84 -2.03
C ILE A 132 11.07 -16.72 -2.21
N CYS A 133 11.57 -15.49 -2.39
CA CYS A 133 13.01 -15.25 -2.60
C CYS A 133 13.84 -15.50 -1.33
N GLU A 134 13.23 -15.40 -0.14
CA GLU A 134 13.91 -15.50 1.15
C GLU A 134 13.90 -16.91 1.75
N ASP A 135 13.33 -17.88 1.07
CA ASP A 135 13.26 -19.32 1.48
C ASP A 135 12.72 -19.53 2.91
N ASN A 136 11.68 -18.80 3.26
CA ASN A 136 11.27 -18.58 4.63
C ASN A 136 10.15 -19.53 5.09
N THR A 137 10.29 -20.09 6.28
CA THR A 137 9.22 -20.81 7.01
C THR A 137 7.95 -19.97 7.21
N ILE A 138 8.05 -18.65 7.03
CA ILE A 138 6.97 -17.66 7.17
C ILE A 138 6.17 -17.49 5.85
N LEU A 139 6.55 -18.17 4.77
CA LEU A 139 5.87 -18.09 3.46
C LEU A 139 4.36 -18.41 3.54
N SER A 140 3.94 -19.19 4.52
CA SER A 140 2.54 -19.61 4.67
C SER A 140 1.56 -18.42 4.84
N VAL A 141 1.95 -17.37 5.56
CA VAL A 141 1.08 -16.22 5.86
C VAL A 141 0.83 -15.34 4.60
N PRO A 142 1.85 -14.85 3.89
CA PRO A 142 1.63 -14.09 2.66
C PRO A 142 0.95 -14.93 1.58
N LEU A 143 1.26 -16.21 1.46
CA LEU A 143 0.68 -17.10 0.45
C LEU A 143 -0.82 -17.35 0.71
N ALA A 144 -1.21 -17.60 1.96
CA ALA A 144 -2.61 -17.74 2.34
C ALA A 144 -3.40 -16.44 2.09
N SER A 145 -2.84 -15.28 2.46
CA SER A 145 -3.47 -13.98 2.22
C SER A 145 -3.63 -13.69 0.74
N THR A 146 -2.64 -14.04 -0.09
CA THR A 146 -2.70 -13.88 -1.57
C THR A 146 -3.80 -14.73 -2.18
N ILE A 147 -3.86 -16.02 -1.84
CA ILE A 147 -4.90 -16.92 -2.34
C ILE A 147 -6.28 -16.39 -1.97
N LEU A 148 -6.47 -15.97 -0.73
CA LEU A 148 -7.75 -15.45 -0.25
C LEU A 148 -8.14 -14.17 -0.98
N LEU A 149 -7.26 -13.17 -1.02
CA LEU A 149 -7.55 -11.87 -1.63
C LEU A 149 -7.77 -11.98 -3.14
N PHE A 150 -6.97 -12.79 -3.84
CA PHE A 150 -7.12 -12.98 -5.28
C PHE A 150 -8.40 -13.78 -5.62
N SER A 151 -8.74 -14.77 -4.82
CA SER A 151 -10.00 -15.53 -4.98
C SER A 151 -11.21 -14.62 -4.81
N VAL A 152 -11.23 -13.79 -3.77
CA VAL A 152 -12.30 -12.80 -3.54
C VAL A 152 -12.35 -11.77 -4.66
N GLY A 153 -11.20 -11.27 -5.11
CA GLY A 153 -11.12 -10.31 -6.20
C GLY A 153 -11.62 -10.88 -7.54
N LEU A 154 -11.26 -12.11 -7.87
CA LEU A 154 -11.75 -12.80 -9.08
C LEU A 154 -13.24 -13.08 -9.01
N TRP A 155 -13.74 -13.55 -7.86
CA TRP A 155 -15.17 -13.77 -7.66
C TRP A 155 -15.95 -12.48 -7.85
N PHE A 156 -15.47 -11.39 -7.27
CA PHE A 156 -16.08 -10.07 -7.37
C PHE A 156 -16.02 -9.53 -8.81
N GLY A 157 -14.86 -9.66 -9.47
CA GLY A 157 -14.67 -9.28 -10.87
C GLY A 157 -15.61 -10.00 -11.82
N ARG A 158 -15.83 -11.32 -11.62
CA ARG A 158 -16.79 -12.11 -12.40
C ARG A 158 -18.22 -11.67 -12.14
N LYS A 159 -18.59 -11.47 -10.88
CA LYS A 159 -19.96 -11.08 -10.50
C LYS A 159 -20.33 -9.70 -11.05
N GLN A 160 -19.42 -8.74 -11.07
CA GLN A 160 -19.65 -7.39 -11.58
C GLN A 160 -19.27 -7.20 -13.04
N LYS A 161 -18.75 -8.25 -13.72
CA LYS A 161 -18.20 -8.18 -15.09
C LYS A 161 -17.15 -7.07 -15.24
N ASN A 162 -16.34 -6.86 -14.20
CA ASN A 162 -15.32 -5.83 -14.19
C ASN A 162 -14.03 -6.39 -14.78
N LEU A 163 -13.73 -5.97 -16.02
CA LEU A 163 -12.54 -6.39 -16.76
C LEU A 163 -11.23 -6.03 -16.05
N TYR A 164 -11.24 -4.99 -15.24
CA TYR A 164 -10.06 -4.56 -14.50
C TYR A 164 -9.54 -5.66 -13.55
N TYR A 165 -10.40 -6.23 -12.69
CA TYR A 165 -10.01 -7.32 -11.79
C TYR A 165 -9.66 -8.61 -12.54
N LEU A 166 -10.40 -8.90 -13.64
CA LEU A 166 -10.17 -10.08 -14.47
C LEU A 166 -8.85 -10.03 -15.25
N ALA A 167 -8.30 -8.85 -15.49
CA ALA A 167 -7.01 -8.67 -16.15
C ALA A 167 -5.84 -8.55 -15.16
N THR A 168 -5.99 -7.74 -14.12
CA THR A 168 -4.91 -7.42 -13.18
C THR A 168 -4.52 -8.59 -12.27
N ILE A 169 -5.49 -9.37 -11.79
CA ILE A 169 -5.20 -10.49 -10.89
C ILE A 169 -4.48 -11.64 -11.60
N PRO A 170 -4.91 -12.13 -12.77
CA PRO A 170 -4.14 -13.14 -13.51
C PRO A 170 -2.74 -12.65 -13.89
N PHE A 171 -2.58 -11.38 -14.26
CA PHE A 171 -1.26 -10.81 -14.53
C PHE A 171 -0.36 -10.86 -13.29
N ALA A 172 -0.88 -10.48 -12.12
CA ALA A 172 -0.14 -10.56 -10.86
C ALA A 172 0.22 -12.02 -10.48
N THR A 173 -0.71 -12.97 -10.67
CA THR A 173 -0.42 -14.41 -10.44
C THR A 173 0.68 -14.92 -11.37
N LEU A 174 0.70 -14.48 -12.62
CA LEU A 174 1.72 -14.84 -13.59
C LEU A 174 3.10 -14.32 -13.17
N MET A 175 3.19 -13.10 -12.65
CA MET A 175 4.42 -12.53 -12.11
C MET A 175 4.93 -13.31 -10.89
N ILE A 176 4.05 -13.74 -9.98
CA ILE A 176 4.42 -14.57 -8.85
C ILE A 176 4.96 -15.94 -9.30
N LEU A 177 4.29 -16.59 -10.27
CA LEU A 177 4.74 -17.87 -10.84
C LEU A 177 6.10 -17.74 -11.53
N LEU A 178 6.34 -16.64 -12.25
CA LEU A 178 7.64 -16.37 -12.86
C LEU A 178 8.75 -16.26 -11.80
N THR A 179 8.47 -15.57 -10.71
CA THR A 179 9.43 -15.42 -9.58
C THR A 179 9.74 -16.79 -8.95
N THR A 180 8.73 -17.64 -8.75
CA THR A 180 8.95 -19.00 -8.23
C THR A 180 9.81 -19.84 -9.16
N PHE A 181 9.59 -19.73 -10.47
CA PHE A 181 10.39 -20.45 -11.45
C PHE A 181 11.85 -20.00 -11.46
N ILE A 182 12.10 -18.69 -11.41
CA ILE A 182 13.46 -18.11 -11.36
C ILE A 182 14.17 -18.52 -10.08
N SER A 183 13.48 -18.42 -8.93
CA SER A 183 14.05 -18.83 -7.63
C SER A 183 14.48 -20.30 -7.65
N ASN A 184 13.62 -21.19 -8.12
CA ASN A 184 13.93 -22.62 -8.23
C ASN A 184 15.04 -22.95 -9.25
N SER A 185 15.21 -22.12 -10.29
CA SER A 185 16.28 -22.34 -11.29
C SER A 185 17.66 -21.91 -10.77
N ASN A 186 17.73 -20.95 -9.84
CA ASN A 186 18.97 -20.50 -9.22
C ASN A 186 19.44 -21.38 -8.07
N LEU A 187 18.62 -22.33 -7.58
CA LEU A 187 18.95 -23.29 -6.54
C LEU A 187 19.54 -24.60 -7.06
N LYS A 188 19.64 -24.75 -8.40
CA LYS A 188 20.30 -25.89 -9.07
C LYS A 188 21.64 -25.47 -9.65
#